data_5273c554d877989174e3bc04113bfcb2
#
_entry.id   5273c554d877989174e3bc04113bfcb2
#
_cell.length_a   1.000
_cell.length_b   1.000
_cell.length_c   1.000
_cell.angle_alpha   90.00
_cell.angle_beta   90.00
_cell.angle_gamma   90.00
#
_symmetry.space_group_name_H-M   'P 1'
#
loop_
_entity.id
_entity.type
_entity.pdbx_description
1 polymer ?
#
loop_
_entity_poly.entity_id
_entity_poly.type
_entity_poly.pdbx_seq_one_letter_code
_entity_poly.pdbx_strand_id
1 'polypeptide(L)'
;MATKIFVNLPVKDLPRSMRFFTEIGLKNNPQFTDDTAACMVLSDDIYVMLLTHAKFKDFTPRQICDTTKSVEVLNALSCDSRPHVEELVRKAVAAGGSTYAEPKDYGFMYQHSFHDPDGHAWEVFWMDPAAIK
;
A
#
# COMPACT_ATOMS: atom_id res chain seq x y z
N MET A 1 4.29 -25.52 2.51
CA MET A 1 3.40 -24.64 1.71
C MET A 1 3.49 -23.22 2.22
N ALA A 2 3.81 -22.29 1.33
CA ALA A 2 3.91 -20.88 1.72
C ALA A 2 2.51 -20.24 1.78
N THR A 3 2.23 -19.51 2.84
CA THR A 3 1.03 -18.71 2.95
C THR A 3 1.22 -17.40 2.20
N LYS A 4 0.25 -17.04 1.39
CA LYS A 4 0.25 -15.76 0.68
C LYS A 4 -0.76 -14.83 1.33
N ILE A 5 -0.46 -13.54 1.33
CA ILE A 5 -1.41 -12.55 1.85
C ILE A 5 -1.95 -11.69 0.71
N PHE A 6 -3.26 -11.47 0.72
CA PHE A 6 -3.96 -10.62 -0.23
C PHE A 6 -4.66 -9.53 0.57
N VAL A 7 -4.10 -8.34 0.56
CA VAL A 7 -4.67 -7.18 1.25
C VAL A 7 -5.70 -6.55 0.32
N ASN A 8 -6.97 -6.59 0.69
CA ASN A 8 -8.06 -6.06 -0.12
C ASN A 8 -8.37 -4.63 0.30
N LEU A 9 -8.31 -3.70 -0.62
CA LEU A 9 -8.55 -2.28 -0.35
C LEU A 9 -9.68 -1.75 -1.24
N PRO A 10 -10.69 -1.09 -0.65
CA PRO A 10 -11.73 -0.43 -1.46
C PRO A 10 -11.17 0.84 -2.10
N VAL A 11 -11.45 1.04 -3.37
CA VAL A 11 -10.98 2.22 -4.10
C VAL A 11 -12.14 2.84 -4.88
N LYS A 12 -12.14 4.17 -4.98
CA LYS A 12 -13.17 4.90 -5.72
C LYS A 12 -12.97 4.84 -7.22
N ASP A 13 -11.72 4.87 -7.65
CA ASP A 13 -11.35 4.95 -9.06
C ASP A 13 -10.28 3.89 -9.31
N LEU A 14 -10.71 2.74 -9.82
CA LEU A 14 -9.81 1.61 -10.00
C LEU A 14 -8.64 1.91 -10.94
N PRO A 15 -8.84 2.51 -12.13
CA PRO A 15 -7.72 2.86 -13.00
C PRO A 15 -6.71 3.81 -12.33
N ARG A 16 -7.18 4.79 -11.58
CA ARG A 16 -6.30 5.71 -10.85
C ARG A 16 -5.44 4.99 -9.85
N SER A 17 -6.05 4.09 -9.07
CA SER A 17 -5.34 3.32 -8.05
C SER A 17 -4.33 2.36 -8.67
N MET A 18 -4.69 1.73 -9.80
CA MET A 18 -3.75 0.87 -10.53
C MET A 18 -2.52 1.65 -10.98
N ARG A 19 -2.71 2.85 -11.51
CA ARG A 19 -1.59 3.71 -11.91
C ARG A 19 -0.72 4.08 -10.72
N PHE A 20 -1.34 4.45 -9.60
CA PHE A 20 -0.61 4.81 -8.38
C PHE A 20 0.30 3.68 -7.94
N PHE A 21 -0.25 2.49 -7.76
CA PHE A 21 0.53 1.36 -7.27
C PHE A 21 1.59 0.88 -8.27
N THR A 22 1.32 1.00 -9.56
CA THR A 22 2.30 0.71 -10.59
C THR A 22 3.48 1.70 -10.51
N GLU A 23 3.20 2.97 -10.33
CA GLU A 23 4.24 4.00 -10.25
C GLU A 23 5.12 3.86 -9.01
N ILE A 24 4.59 3.33 -7.91
CA ILE A 24 5.40 3.10 -6.72
C ILE A 24 6.09 1.74 -6.72
N GLY A 25 5.90 0.94 -7.76
CA GLY A 25 6.71 -0.27 -7.97
C GLY A 25 5.99 -1.61 -7.95
N LEU A 26 4.68 -1.65 -7.68
CA LEU A 26 3.95 -2.90 -7.75
C LEU A 26 3.66 -3.25 -9.22
N LYS A 27 3.45 -4.53 -9.49
CA LYS A 27 3.15 -5.00 -10.83
C LYS A 27 1.73 -5.50 -10.90
N ASN A 28 0.99 -5.06 -11.92
CA ASN A 28 -0.36 -5.56 -12.15
C ASN A 28 -0.31 -6.98 -12.73
N ASN A 29 -1.14 -7.86 -12.19
CA ASN A 29 -1.36 -9.19 -12.76
C ASN A 29 -2.67 -9.17 -13.54
N PRO A 30 -2.63 -9.09 -14.88
CA PRO A 30 -3.85 -8.97 -15.68
C PRO A 30 -4.73 -10.22 -15.63
N GLN A 31 -4.16 -11.37 -15.30
CA GLN A 31 -4.93 -12.61 -15.19
C GLN A 31 -6.00 -12.53 -14.10
N PHE A 32 -5.73 -11.76 -13.03
CA PHE A 32 -6.65 -11.58 -11.92
C PHE A 32 -7.13 -10.14 -11.80
N THR A 33 -7.32 -9.48 -12.93
CA THR A 33 -7.75 -8.09 -13.01
C THR A 33 -8.91 -7.96 -14.01
N ASP A 34 -9.95 -7.23 -13.58
CA ASP A 34 -11.09 -6.90 -14.44
C ASP A 34 -11.61 -5.49 -14.09
N ASP A 35 -12.84 -5.17 -14.48
CA ASP A 35 -13.41 -3.84 -14.23
C ASP A 35 -13.69 -3.56 -12.76
N THR A 36 -13.71 -4.60 -11.92
CA THR A 36 -14.10 -4.47 -10.49
C THR A 36 -12.96 -4.73 -9.53
N ALA A 37 -11.88 -5.34 -9.99
CA ALA A 37 -10.78 -5.75 -9.13
C ALA A 37 -9.46 -5.75 -9.90
N ALA A 38 -8.41 -5.30 -9.26
CA ALA A 38 -7.05 -5.34 -9.81
C ALA A 38 -6.10 -6.00 -8.83
N CYS A 39 -5.36 -6.99 -9.30
CA CYS A 39 -4.33 -7.66 -8.52
C CYS A 39 -3.00 -6.94 -8.73
N MET A 40 -2.44 -6.38 -7.65
CA MET A 40 -1.14 -5.72 -7.67
C MET A 40 -0.16 -6.56 -6.87
N VAL A 41 0.94 -6.94 -7.50
CA VAL A 41 1.93 -7.86 -6.93
C VAL A 41 3.03 -7.05 -6.25
N LEU A 42 3.18 -7.24 -4.93
CA LEU A 42 4.29 -6.67 -4.17
C LEU A 42 5.51 -7.59 -4.23
N SER A 43 5.28 -8.86 -3.96
CA SER A 43 6.30 -9.92 -4.00
C SER A 43 5.61 -11.24 -4.32
N ASP A 44 6.36 -12.32 -4.33
CA ASP A 44 5.80 -13.65 -4.64
C ASP A 44 4.70 -14.07 -3.67
N ASP A 45 4.72 -13.55 -2.45
CA ASP A 45 3.81 -13.97 -1.38
C ASP A 45 2.88 -12.86 -0.90
N ILE A 46 3.04 -11.64 -1.40
CA ILE A 46 2.29 -10.47 -0.92
C ILE A 46 1.62 -9.75 -2.08
N TYR A 47 0.30 -9.61 -1.97
CA TYR A 47 -0.53 -9.02 -3.01
C TYR A 47 -1.45 -7.95 -2.42
N VAL A 48 -1.78 -6.97 -3.23
CA VAL A 48 -2.80 -5.97 -2.90
C VAL A 48 -3.89 -6.08 -3.94
N MET A 49 -5.11 -6.36 -3.48
CA MET A 49 -6.28 -6.38 -4.36
C MET A 49 -7.00 -5.06 -4.25
N LEU A 50 -7.04 -4.32 -5.34
CA LEU A 50 -7.78 -3.07 -5.40
C LEU A 50 -9.19 -3.40 -5.88
N LEU A 51 -10.19 -3.12 -5.07
CA LEU A 51 -11.57 -3.48 -5.35
C LEU A 51 -12.44 -2.22 -5.45
N THR A 52 -13.29 -2.15 -6.47
CA THR A 52 -14.32 -1.10 -6.48
C THR A 52 -15.15 -1.22 -5.22
N HIS A 53 -15.80 -0.13 -4.81
CA HIS A 53 -16.66 -0.16 -3.61
C HIS A 53 -17.75 -1.22 -3.72
N ALA A 54 -18.37 -1.34 -4.90
CA ALA A 54 -19.41 -2.35 -5.12
C ALA A 54 -18.86 -3.76 -4.94
N LYS A 55 -17.67 -4.03 -5.48
CA LYS A 55 -17.03 -5.35 -5.36
C LYS A 55 -16.64 -5.63 -3.92
N PHE A 56 -16.09 -4.64 -3.23
CA PHE A 56 -15.70 -4.79 -1.83
C PHE A 56 -16.90 -5.19 -0.97
N LYS A 57 -18.07 -4.58 -1.22
CA LYS A 57 -19.29 -4.86 -0.47
C LYS A 57 -19.82 -6.28 -0.67
N ASP A 58 -19.40 -6.96 -1.73
CA ASP A 58 -19.76 -8.37 -1.93
C ASP A 58 -19.10 -9.28 -0.88
N PHE A 59 -18.03 -8.82 -0.25
CA PHE A 59 -17.26 -9.63 0.70
C PHE A 59 -17.57 -9.29 2.16
N THR A 60 -18.30 -8.21 2.43
CA THR A 60 -18.62 -7.82 3.81
C THR A 60 -19.95 -7.08 3.88
N PRO A 61 -20.77 -7.35 4.92
CA PRO A 61 -22.01 -6.60 5.12
C PRO A 61 -21.79 -5.23 5.78
N ARG A 62 -20.59 -4.95 6.27
CA ARG A 62 -20.30 -3.70 6.97
C ARG A 62 -20.03 -2.56 5.99
N GLN A 63 -20.22 -1.33 6.47
CA GLN A 63 -19.90 -0.15 5.68
C GLN A 63 -18.40 -0.04 5.45
N ILE A 64 -18.03 0.45 4.27
CA ILE A 64 -16.64 0.75 3.95
C ILE A 64 -16.19 1.89 4.86
N CYS A 65 -15.01 1.72 5.49
CA CYS A 65 -14.41 2.74 6.34
C CYS A 65 -14.12 4.01 5.55
N ASP A 66 -14.48 5.16 6.12
CA ASP A 66 -14.13 6.45 5.51
C ASP A 66 -12.69 6.80 5.89
N THR A 67 -11.78 6.51 4.98
CA THR A 67 -10.34 6.69 5.19
C THR A 67 -9.90 8.16 5.16
N THR A 68 -10.81 9.09 4.85
CA THR A 68 -10.52 10.51 5.00
C THR A 68 -10.67 10.98 6.44
N LYS A 69 -11.34 10.20 7.28
CA LYS A 69 -11.64 10.57 8.68
C LYS A 69 -11.08 9.59 9.70
N SER A 70 -10.90 8.34 9.29
CA SER A 70 -10.52 7.27 10.22
C SER A 70 -9.50 6.35 9.56
N VAL A 71 -8.70 5.68 10.37
CA VAL A 71 -7.77 4.66 9.89
C VAL A 71 -8.17 3.31 10.50
N GLU A 72 -8.31 2.30 9.63
CA GLU A 72 -8.57 0.93 10.09
C GLU A 72 -7.26 0.19 10.31
N VAL A 73 -6.32 0.36 9.40
CA VAL A 73 -5.11 -0.45 9.40
C VAL A 73 -3.94 0.39 8.86
N LEU A 74 -2.74 0.11 9.40
CA LEU A 74 -1.49 0.64 8.89
C LEU A 74 -0.77 -0.49 8.18
N ASN A 75 -0.62 -0.38 6.86
CA ASN A 75 0.10 -1.37 6.08
C ASN A 75 1.57 -0.97 6.00
N ALA A 76 2.43 -1.73 6.66
CA ALA A 76 3.86 -1.41 6.73
C ALA A 76 4.66 -2.29 5.78
N LEU A 77 5.50 -1.67 4.98
CA LEU A 77 6.35 -2.33 4.00
C LEU A 77 7.82 -2.10 4.37
N SER A 78 8.60 -3.18 4.34
CA SER A 78 10.04 -3.06 4.56
C SER A 78 10.75 -2.62 3.29
N CYS A 79 11.80 -1.84 3.45
CA CYS A 79 12.65 -1.35 2.38
C CYS A 79 14.10 -1.81 2.63
N ASP A 80 14.90 -1.82 1.57
CA ASP A 80 16.27 -2.32 1.63
C ASP A 80 17.28 -1.33 2.22
N SER A 81 16.91 -0.05 2.27
CA SER A 81 17.80 1.02 2.71
C SER A 81 17.01 2.28 3.06
N ARG A 82 17.66 3.24 3.72
CA ARG A 82 17.07 4.55 3.99
C ARG A 82 16.72 5.29 2.68
N PRO A 83 17.61 5.36 1.67
CA PRO A 83 17.24 5.97 0.40
C PRO A 83 16.04 5.31 -0.27
N HIS A 84 15.86 3.99 -0.11
CA HIS A 84 14.71 3.29 -0.66
C HIS A 84 13.40 3.77 -0.01
N VAL A 85 13.42 3.99 1.31
CA VAL A 85 12.26 4.55 2.03
C VAL A 85 11.89 5.92 1.45
N GLU A 86 12.88 6.81 1.32
CA GLU A 86 12.65 8.17 0.82
C GLU A 86 12.16 8.16 -0.62
N GLU A 87 12.75 7.31 -1.46
CA GLU A 87 12.37 7.19 -2.86
C GLU A 87 10.92 6.73 -3.01
N LEU A 88 10.51 5.75 -2.21
CA LEU A 88 9.16 5.21 -2.26
C LEU A 88 8.12 6.27 -1.88
N VAL A 89 8.38 7.04 -0.82
CA VAL A 89 7.47 8.12 -0.42
C VAL A 89 7.44 9.21 -1.48
N ARG A 90 8.60 9.56 -2.06
CA ARG A 90 8.65 10.55 -3.12
C ARG A 90 7.82 10.13 -4.33
N LYS A 91 7.92 8.87 -4.73
CA LYS A 91 7.11 8.33 -5.83
C LYS A 91 5.63 8.35 -5.50
N ALA A 92 5.28 8.00 -4.26
CA ALA A 92 3.88 7.99 -3.82
C ALA A 92 3.26 9.39 -3.91
N VAL A 93 3.98 10.41 -3.44
CA VAL A 93 3.49 11.79 -3.50
C VAL A 93 3.38 12.24 -4.96
N ALA A 94 4.36 11.92 -5.79
CA ALA A 94 4.34 12.29 -7.21
C ALA A 94 3.21 11.59 -7.97
N ALA A 95 2.80 10.40 -7.53
CA ALA A 95 1.77 9.60 -8.19
C ALA A 95 0.34 9.91 -7.73
N GLY A 96 0.16 10.90 -6.86
CA GLY A 96 -1.16 11.34 -6.42
C GLY A 96 -1.49 11.00 -4.98
N GLY A 97 -0.57 10.41 -4.24
CA GLY A 97 -0.71 10.22 -2.81
C GLY A 97 -0.26 11.44 -2.03
N SER A 98 -0.17 11.29 -0.71
CA SER A 98 0.30 12.37 0.16
C SER A 98 1.06 11.78 1.33
N THR A 99 1.90 12.59 1.96
CA THR A 99 2.53 12.20 3.22
C THR A 99 1.83 12.92 4.36
N TYR A 100 1.70 12.25 5.50
CA TYR A 100 0.97 12.79 6.65
C TYR A 100 1.83 12.94 7.90
N ALA A 101 3.11 12.65 7.79
CA ALA A 101 4.03 12.77 8.93
C ALA A 101 5.45 12.96 8.42
N GLU A 102 6.28 13.57 9.27
CA GLU A 102 7.71 13.66 9.00
C GLU A 102 8.37 12.30 9.18
N PRO A 103 9.46 12.02 8.44
CA PRO A 103 10.20 10.78 8.66
C PRO A 103 10.75 10.71 10.08
N LYS A 104 10.82 9.50 10.62
CA LYS A 104 11.34 9.25 11.96
C LYS A 104 12.59 8.38 11.89
N ASP A 105 13.66 8.87 12.48
CA ASP A 105 14.94 8.19 12.54
C ASP A 105 15.19 7.71 13.97
N TYR A 106 15.11 6.38 14.15
CA TYR A 106 15.34 5.77 15.45
C TYR A 106 16.77 5.25 15.62
N GLY A 107 17.64 5.54 14.64
CA GLY A 107 19.00 5.00 14.61
C GLY A 107 19.04 3.61 13.98
N PHE A 108 18.44 2.64 14.63
CA PHE A 108 18.36 1.25 14.10
C PHE A 108 17.25 1.08 13.06
N MET A 109 16.34 2.04 12.96
CA MET A 109 15.21 1.99 12.04
C MET A 109 14.90 3.39 11.51
N TYR A 110 14.60 3.46 10.22
CA TYR A 110 14.17 4.70 9.58
C TYR A 110 12.79 4.47 8.96
N GLN A 111 11.84 5.32 9.29
CA GLN A 111 10.44 5.13 8.92
C GLN A 111 9.85 6.40 8.31
N HIS A 112 9.03 6.22 7.31
CA HIS A 112 8.22 7.28 6.73
C HIS A 112 6.85 6.71 6.37
N SER A 113 5.97 7.54 5.83
CA SER A 113 4.60 7.12 5.58
C SER A 113 3.97 7.91 4.43
N PHE A 114 2.90 7.34 3.87
CA PHE A 114 2.11 8.04 2.88
C PHE A 114 0.67 7.53 2.90
N HIS A 115 -0.24 8.34 2.33
CA HIS A 115 -1.58 7.90 1.98
C HIS A 115 -1.63 7.65 0.48
N ASP A 116 -2.33 6.61 0.07
CA ASP A 116 -2.64 6.42 -1.35
C ASP A 116 -3.79 7.37 -1.75
N PRO A 117 -4.20 7.40 -3.03
CA PRO A 117 -5.25 8.32 -3.47
C PRO A 117 -6.59 8.17 -2.75
N ASP A 118 -6.85 7.01 -2.17
CA ASP A 118 -8.08 6.75 -1.41
C ASP A 118 -7.92 7.00 0.08
N GLY A 119 -6.74 7.41 0.53
CA GLY A 119 -6.49 7.69 1.94
C GLY A 119 -6.11 6.50 2.78
N HIS A 120 -5.86 5.35 2.17
CA HIS A 120 -5.33 4.19 2.92
C HIS A 120 -3.92 4.52 3.39
N ALA A 121 -3.63 4.17 4.65
CA ALA A 121 -2.37 4.53 5.29
C ALA A 121 -1.31 3.44 5.08
N TRP A 122 -0.15 3.88 4.61
CA TRP A 122 0.99 3.01 4.35
C TRP A 122 2.19 3.53 5.13
N GLU A 123 2.91 2.62 5.78
CA GLU A 123 4.18 2.92 6.41
C GLU A 123 5.28 2.19 5.66
N VAL A 124 6.44 2.83 5.52
CA VAL A 124 7.59 2.23 4.87
C VAL A 124 8.79 2.42 5.79
N PHE A 125 9.59 1.37 5.93
CA PHE A 125 10.68 1.41 6.90
C PHE A 125 11.87 0.57 6.44
N TRP A 126 13.03 1.01 6.89
CA TRP A 126 14.26 0.23 6.81
C TRP A 126 14.73 -0.04 8.23
N MET A 127 15.18 -1.24 8.48
CA MET A 127 15.75 -1.62 9.75
C MET A 127 17.17 -2.11 9.54
N ASP A 128 18.09 -1.64 10.38
CA ASP A 128 19.49 -2.08 10.32
C ASP A 128 19.54 -3.58 10.58
N PRO A 129 20.11 -4.39 9.65
CA PRO A 129 20.18 -5.82 9.85
C PRO A 129 20.93 -6.22 11.12
N ALA A 130 21.87 -5.40 11.57
CA ALA A 130 22.62 -5.66 12.80
C ALA A 130 21.74 -5.56 14.05
N ALA A 131 20.58 -4.88 13.98
CA ALA A 131 19.64 -4.76 15.08
C ALA A 131 18.66 -5.93 15.14
N ILE A 132 18.58 -6.74 14.10
CA ILE A 132 17.70 -7.92 14.03
C ILE A 132 18.47 -9.13 14.50
N LYS A 133 17.98 -9.77 15.55
CA LYS A 133 18.66 -10.95 16.12
C LYS A 133 17.83 -12.20 15.93
#